data_08c60f20c1f2d1d3c20e634d7c55c401
#
_entry.id   08c60f20c1f2d1d3c20e634d7c55c401
#
_cell.length_a   1.000
_cell.length_b   1.000
_cell.length_c   1.000
_cell.angle_alpha   90.00
_cell.angle_beta   90.00
_cell.angle_gamma   90.00
#
_symmetry.space_group_name_H-M   'P 1'
#
loop_
_entity.id
_entity.type
_entity.pdbx_description
1 polymer ?
#
loop_
_entity_poly.entity_id
_entity_poly.type
_entity_poly.pdbx_seq_one_letter_code
_entity_poly.pdbx_strand_id
1 'polypeptide(L)'
;MAIKLSPEITRQMQASIKRYFAEHLDQDIGDLKAGLVLDYCLKEIGPAVYNRAIADAQAYFQDRVGDLEGVCHEDEFTYWAPAAPRPAADPRRSRRGSAS
;
A
#
# COMPACT_ATOMS: atom_id res chain seq x y z
N MET A 1 -5.54 -16.04 -3.17
CA MET A 1 -6.64 -15.33 -2.50
C MET A 1 -7.41 -14.53 -3.53
N ALA A 2 -8.72 -14.64 -3.54
CA ALA A 2 -9.52 -13.92 -4.53
C ALA A 2 -9.86 -12.53 -4.02
N ILE A 3 -9.90 -11.57 -4.93
CA ILE A 3 -10.30 -10.22 -4.58
C ILE A 3 -11.82 -10.19 -4.55
N LYS A 4 -12.37 -9.77 -3.43
CA LYS A 4 -13.82 -9.71 -3.27
C LYS A 4 -14.23 -8.31 -2.86
N LEU A 5 -15.25 -7.83 -3.53
CA LEU A 5 -15.80 -6.52 -3.23
C LEU A 5 -17.15 -6.70 -2.54
N SER A 6 -17.49 -5.74 -1.70
CA SER A 6 -18.80 -5.77 -1.05
C SER A 6 -19.90 -5.62 -2.10
N PRO A 7 -21.12 -6.07 -1.80
CA PRO A 7 -22.21 -5.90 -2.77
C PRO A 7 -22.46 -4.45 -3.14
N GLU A 8 -22.28 -3.53 -2.20
CA GLU A 8 -22.51 -2.12 -2.48
C GLU A 8 -21.44 -1.58 -3.42
N ILE A 9 -20.19 -1.90 -3.18
CA ILE A 9 -19.10 -1.46 -4.05
C ILE A 9 -19.29 -2.11 -5.43
N THR A 10 -19.69 -3.36 -5.46
CA THR A 10 -19.94 -4.05 -6.74
C THR A 10 -20.98 -3.30 -7.55
N ARG A 11 -22.07 -2.88 -6.91
CA ARG A 11 -23.11 -2.14 -7.64
C ARG A 11 -22.59 -0.82 -8.15
N GLN A 12 -21.80 -0.12 -7.35
CA GLN A 12 -21.23 1.15 -7.78
C GLN A 12 -20.28 0.96 -8.95
N MET A 13 -19.49 -0.10 -8.91
CA MET A 13 -18.57 -0.39 -10.01
C MET A 13 -19.32 -0.72 -11.28
N GLN A 14 -20.39 -1.51 -11.17
CA GLN A 14 -21.19 -1.84 -12.36
C GLN A 14 -21.82 -0.60 -12.95
N ALA A 15 -22.33 0.29 -12.11
CA ALA A 15 -22.91 1.52 -12.61
C ALA A 15 -21.84 2.38 -13.30
N SER A 16 -20.66 2.43 -12.73
CA SER A 16 -19.56 3.18 -13.31
C SER A 16 -19.14 2.60 -14.66
N ILE A 17 -19.09 1.28 -14.76
CA ILE A 17 -18.73 0.62 -16.02
C ILE A 17 -19.76 0.94 -17.09
N LYS A 18 -21.04 0.89 -16.73
CA LYS A 18 -22.09 1.22 -17.69
C LYS A 18 -21.93 2.64 -18.18
N ARG A 19 -21.66 3.56 -17.28
CA ARG A 19 -21.47 4.95 -17.66
C ARG A 19 -20.25 5.12 -18.57
N TYR A 20 -19.17 4.41 -18.27
CA TYR A 20 -17.98 4.49 -19.10
C TYR A 20 -18.25 4.04 -20.53
N PHE A 21 -18.96 2.94 -20.67
CA PHE A 21 -19.30 2.45 -21.98
C PHE A 21 -20.20 3.41 -22.74
N ALA A 22 -21.15 4.02 -22.03
CA ALA A 22 -22.07 4.96 -22.68
C ALA A 22 -21.31 6.21 -23.13
N GLU A 23 -20.42 6.73 -22.30
CA GLU A 23 -19.77 8.01 -22.60
C GLU A 23 -18.58 7.88 -23.51
N HIS A 24 -17.84 6.78 -23.43
CA HIS A 24 -16.58 6.67 -24.17
C HIS A 24 -16.60 5.65 -25.29
N LEU A 25 -17.45 4.65 -25.20
CA LEU A 25 -17.51 3.61 -26.22
C LEU A 25 -18.82 3.63 -27.00
N ASP A 26 -19.68 4.59 -26.66
CA ASP A 26 -20.95 4.78 -27.39
C ASP A 26 -21.80 3.51 -27.38
N GLN A 27 -21.74 2.79 -26.27
CA GLN A 27 -22.50 1.56 -26.13
C GLN A 27 -23.31 1.59 -24.86
N ASP A 28 -24.53 1.08 -24.94
CA ASP A 28 -25.43 1.04 -23.81
C ASP A 28 -25.52 -0.40 -23.36
N ILE A 29 -24.75 -0.78 -22.36
CA ILE A 29 -24.73 -2.15 -21.88
C ILE A 29 -25.57 -2.26 -20.62
N GLY A 30 -26.14 -3.44 -20.40
CA GLY A 30 -26.94 -3.68 -19.22
C GLY A 30 -26.12 -4.19 -18.06
N ASP A 31 -26.83 -4.52 -16.98
CA ASP A 31 -26.17 -4.97 -15.76
C ASP A 31 -25.40 -6.26 -15.95
N LEU A 32 -25.92 -7.18 -16.75
CA LEU A 32 -25.23 -8.44 -16.96
C LEU A 32 -23.88 -8.23 -17.62
N LYS A 33 -23.85 -7.43 -18.68
CA LYS A 33 -22.58 -7.18 -19.36
C LYS A 33 -21.62 -6.39 -18.48
N ALA A 34 -22.14 -5.43 -17.74
CA ALA A 34 -21.29 -4.68 -16.81
C ALA A 34 -20.71 -5.62 -15.76
N GLY A 35 -21.49 -6.58 -15.29
CA GLY A 35 -21.00 -7.57 -14.34
C GLY A 35 -19.92 -8.44 -14.92
N LEU A 36 -20.04 -8.82 -16.19
CA LEU A 36 -19.02 -9.63 -16.84
C LEU A 36 -17.71 -8.84 -16.99
N VAL A 37 -17.80 -7.56 -17.33
CA VAL A 37 -16.62 -6.73 -17.43
C VAL A 37 -15.93 -6.60 -16.06
N LEU A 38 -16.73 -6.38 -15.03
CA LEU A 38 -16.18 -6.27 -13.68
C LEU A 38 -15.51 -7.58 -13.25
N ASP A 39 -16.15 -8.70 -13.54
CA ASP A 39 -15.57 -9.99 -13.20
C ASP A 39 -14.24 -10.21 -13.92
N TYR A 40 -14.18 -9.83 -15.18
CA TYR A 40 -12.94 -9.90 -15.93
C TYR A 40 -11.85 -9.05 -15.26
N CYS A 41 -12.20 -7.82 -14.91
CA CYS A 41 -11.21 -6.94 -14.27
C CYS A 41 -10.72 -7.51 -12.96
N LEU A 42 -11.60 -8.06 -12.14
CA LEU A 42 -11.20 -8.60 -10.86
C LEU A 42 -10.31 -9.84 -11.00
N LYS A 43 -10.55 -10.64 -12.01
CA LYS A 43 -9.81 -11.89 -12.17
C LYS A 43 -8.56 -11.72 -12.99
N GLU A 44 -8.55 -10.79 -13.92
CA GLU A 44 -7.40 -10.65 -14.81
C GLU A 44 -6.50 -9.49 -14.42
N ILE A 45 -7.08 -8.36 -14.08
CA ILE A 45 -6.32 -7.16 -13.80
C ILE A 45 -6.06 -7.01 -12.31
N GLY A 46 -7.05 -7.35 -11.49
CA GLY A 46 -6.98 -7.15 -10.05
C GLY A 46 -5.77 -7.78 -9.39
N PRO A 47 -5.44 -9.05 -9.69
CA PRO A 47 -4.30 -9.67 -9.04
C PRO A 47 -2.98 -8.96 -9.31
N ALA A 48 -2.79 -8.42 -10.50
CA ALA A 48 -1.57 -7.69 -10.80
C ALA A 48 -1.47 -6.42 -9.97
N VAL A 49 -2.58 -5.70 -9.85
CA VAL A 49 -2.61 -4.48 -9.04
C VAL A 49 -2.42 -4.83 -7.56
N TYR A 50 -3.11 -5.88 -7.12
CA TYR A 50 -3.02 -6.30 -5.72
C TYR A 50 -1.58 -6.70 -5.38
N ASN A 51 -0.94 -7.49 -6.24
CA ASN A 51 0.42 -7.94 -5.98
C ASN A 51 1.39 -6.77 -5.95
N ARG A 52 1.17 -5.78 -6.80
CA ARG A 52 2.02 -4.60 -6.78
C ARG A 52 1.84 -3.83 -5.47
N ALA A 53 0.61 -3.73 -5.01
CA ALA A 53 0.34 -3.04 -3.75
C ALA A 53 1.02 -3.77 -2.58
N ILE A 54 0.98 -5.11 -2.59
CA ILE A 54 1.63 -5.89 -1.55
C ILE A 54 3.15 -5.69 -1.61
N ALA A 55 3.72 -5.67 -2.80
CA ALA A 55 5.16 -5.44 -2.93
C ALA A 55 5.57 -4.07 -2.41
N ASP A 56 4.77 -3.06 -2.70
CA ASP A 56 5.04 -1.72 -2.20
C ASP A 56 4.94 -1.67 -0.68
N ALA A 57 3.93 -2.32 -0.12
CA ALA A 57 3.77 -2.36 1.33
C ALA A 57 4.94 -3.09 1.99
N GLN A 58 5.39 -4.18 1.37
CA GLN A 58 6.50 -4.95 1.90
C GLN A 58 7.77 -4.11 1.92
N ALA A 59 8.03 -3.37 0.87
CA ALA A 59 9.20 -2.51 0.81
C ALA A 59 9.14 -1.44 1.90
N TYR A 60 7.96 -0.88 2.12
CA TYR A 60 7.76 0.13 3.16
C TYR A 60 8.07 -0.46 4.54
N PHE A 61 7.54 -1.64 4.82
CA PHE A 61 7.77 -2.26 6.12
C PHE A 61 9.22 -2.66 6.31
N GLN A 62 9.87 -3.14 5.25
CA GLN A 62 11.29 -3.48 5.33
C GLN A 62 12.14 -2.26 5.65
N ASP A 63 11.81 -1.12 5.06
CA ASP A 63 12.51 0.12 5.39
C ASP A 63 12.32 0.47 6.85
N ARG A 64 11.09 0.36 7.35
CA ARG A 64 10.83 0.70 8.75
C ARG A 64 11.53 -0.26 9.71
N VAL A 65 11.52 -1.54 9.37
CA VAL A 65 12.22 -2.51 10.20
C VAL A 65 13.72 -2.22 10.19
N GLY A 66 14.27 -1.86 9.04
CA GLY A 66 15.68 -1.52 8.97
C GLY A 66 16.07 -0.31 9.77
N ASP A 67 15.13 0.62 10.00
CA ASP A 67 15.40 1.81 10.77
C ASP A 67 15.39 1.58 12.28
N LEU A 68 14.89 0.43 12.73
CA LEU A 68 14.70 0.21 14.16
C LEU A 68 16.00 0.31 14.94
N GLU A 69 17.07 -0.22 14.40
CA GLU A 69 18.34 -0.18 15.10
C GLU A 69 18.81 1.25 15.29
N GLY A 70 18.62 2.09 14.27
CA GLY A 70 19.03 3.49 14.39
C GLY A 70 18.14 4.29 15.33
N VAL A 71 16.84 3.93 15.40
CA VAL A 71 15.90 4.67 16.23
C VAL A 71 15.87 4.15 17.65
N CYS A 72 15.94 2.84 17.82
CA CYS A 72 15.72 2.20 19.12
C CYS A 72 16.98 1.62 19.73
N HIS A 73 18.12 1.84 19.11
CA HIS A 73 19.36 1.27 19.62
C HIS A 73 19.74 1.89 20.95
N GLU A 74 20.18 1.05 21.88
CA GLU A 74 20.73 1.52 23.15
C GLU A 74 22.16 1.08 23.24
N ASP A 75 23.01 1.99 23.68
CA ASP A 75 24.43 1.66 23.87
C ASP A 75 24.58 0.70 25.03
N GLU A 76 25.35 -0.35 24.80
CA GLU A 76 25.57 -1.36 25.82
C GLU A 76 26.87 -1.06 26.53
N PHE A 77 27.02 -1.62 27.73
CA PHE A 77 28.26 -1.56 28.47
C PHE A 77 28.70 -0.15 28.76
N THR A 78 27.77 0.72 29.10
CA THR A 78 28.09 2.12 29.34
C THR A 78 28.23 2.47 30.80
N TYR A 79 28.01 1.50 31.70
CA TYR A 79 28.04 1.79 33.12
C TYR A 79 29.42 2.36 33.58
N TRP A 80 30.49 1.75 33.08
CA TRP A 80 31.85 2.18 33.47
C TRP A 80 32.45 3.14 32.47
N ALA A 81 31.68 3.58 31.49
CA ALA A 81 32.25 4.46 30.48
C ALA A 81 32.71 5.76 31.08
N PRO A 82 33.74 6.37 30.52
CA PRO A 82 34.16 7.70 30.99
C PRO A 82 33.04 8.70 30.83
N ALA A 83 33.06 9.75 31.63
CA ALA A 83 32.02 10.74 31.60
C ALA A 83 32.14 11.71 30.44
N ALA A 84 32.88 11.37 29.41
CA ALA A 84 32.98 12.26 28.27
C ALA A 84 31.59 12.49 27.68
N PRO A 85 31.25 13.72 27.35
CA PRO A 85 29.95 14.00 26.81
C PRO A 85 29.79 13.31 25.49
N ARG A 86 28.61 12.72 25.27
CA ARG A 86 28.31 12.11 24.01
C ARG A 86 27.73 13.15 23.08
N PRO A 87 27.99 13.04 21.82
CA PRO A 87 27.32 13.94 20.87
C PRO A 87 25.84 13.81 20.98
N ALA A 88 25.12 14.89 20.77
CA ALA A 88 23.70 14.84 20.73
C ALA A 88 23.25 13.89 19.64
N ALA A 89 22.13 13.20 19.90
CA ALA A 89 21.61 12.31 18.91
C ALA A 89 21.29 13.08 17.64
N ASP A 90 21.65 12.48 16.53
CA ASP A 90 21.41 13.09 15.23
C ASP A 90 19.96 12.92 14.86
N PRO A 91 19.19 13.99 14.81
CA PRO A 91 17.76 13.84 14.51
C PRO A 91 17.51 13.23 13.14
N ARG A 92 18.46 13.37 12.23
CA ARG A 92 18.23 12.82 10.91
C ARG A 92 18.27 11.34 10.90
N ARG A 93 18.86 10.71 11.89
CA ARG A 93 18.92 9.27 11.90
C ARG A 93 17.59 8.65 12.11
N SER A 94 16.67 9.37 12.68
CA SER A 94 15.37 8.82 12.87
C SER A 94 14.45 9.09 11.72
N ARG A 95 14.96 9.86 10.76
CA ARG A 95 14.06 10.12 9.83
C ARG A 95 14.43 10.04 8.64
N ARG A 96 14.61 9.81 8.14
CA ARG A 96 14.93 9.67 7.02
C ARG A 96 13.96 9.15 6.34
N GLY A 97 13.67 9.36 6.20
CA GLY A 97 12.83 9.04 5.68
C GLY A 97 11.63 9.19 6.05
N SER A 98 11.65 9.34 6.58
CA SER A 98 10.83 9.34 7.09
C SER A 98 10.04 9.83 7.00
N ALA A 99 10.14 9.97 6.95
CA ALA A 99 9.65 10.22 6.92
C ALA A 99 8.94 10.05 6.64
N SER A 100 8.84 9.94 6.72
CA SER A 100 8.42 9.78 6.30
C SER A 100 7.94 9.75 5.90
#